data_f7c1ead62d1a25e6b32858e629d97846
#
_entry.id   f7c1ead62d1a25e6b32858e629d97846
#
_cell.length_a   1.000
_cell.length_b   1.000
_cell.length_c   1.000
_cell.angle_alpha   90.00
_cell.angle_beta   90.00
_cell.angle_gamma   90.00
#
_symmetry.space_group_name_H-M   'P 1'
#
loop_
_entity.id
_entity.type
_entity.pdbx_description
1 polymer ?
#
loop_
_entity_poly.entity_id
_entity_poly.type
_entity_poly.pdbx_seq_one_letter_code
_entity_poly.pdbx_strand_id
1 'polypeptide(L)'
;MPLAYYMLLAGLSEAPQRSMRMGDLAAFTNASQSRLSHAVRRLEESGWVRRTRHPGDRRVVLAELTDDGYQALAAAAPGHVSAVRELMFDRLDDTDLAALQDIADRLLTGVDTTGVARSLLAERTVPPA
;
A
#
# COMPACT_ATOMS: atom_id res chain seq x y z
N MET A 1 0.77 0.52 15.28
CA MET A 1 0.18 -0.40 14.27
C MET A 1 1.29 -1.26 13.67
N PRO A 2 1.12 -2.59 13.52
CA PRO A 2 2.08 -3.44 12.79
C PRO A 2 2.24 -3.00 11.34
N LEU A 3 3.46 -3.06 10.79
CA LEU A 3 3.76 -2.63 9.42
C LEU A 3 2.87 -3.31 8.37
N ALA A 4 2.60 -4.62 8.54
CA ALA A 4 1.73 -5.35 7.63
C ALA A 4 0.30 -4.77 7.54
N TYR A 5 -0.25 -4.29 8.66
CA TYR A 5 -1.57 -3.65 8.67
C TYR A 5 -1.52 -2.24 8.07
N TYR A 6 -0.46 -1.49 8.39
CA TYR A 6 -0.23 -0.20 7.76
C TYR A 6 -0.21 -0.32 6.24
N MET A 7 0.56 -1.26 5.68
CA MET A 7 0.66 -1.49 4.24
C MET A 7 -0.69 -1.89 3.60
N LEU A 8 -1.49 -2.71 4.28
CA LEU A 8 -2.84 -3.07 3.82
C LEU A 8 -3.77 -1.85 3.74
N LEU A 9 -3.80 -1.04 4.81
CA LEU A 9 -4.64 0.16 4.86
C LEU A 9 -4.14 1.22 3.87
N ALA A 10 -2.82 1.40 3.71
CA ALA A 10 -2.23 2.32 2.74
C ALA A 10 -2.61 1.92 1.30
N GLY A 11 -2.45 0.64 0.93
CA GLY A 11 -2.85 0.17 -0.39
C GLY A 11 -4.34 0.37 -0.67
N LEU A 12 -5.20 0.11 0.32
CA LEU A 12 -6.63 0.37 0.17
C LEU A 12 -6.94 1.87 0.06
N SER A 13 -6.20 2.74 0.77
CA SER A 13 -6.44 4.19 0.72
C SER A 13 -6.14 4.81 -0.64
N GLU A 14 -5.19 4.24 -1.38
CA GLU A 14 -4.79 4.68 -2.72
C GLU A 14 -5.65 4.05 -3.83
N ALA A 15 -6.40 2.99 -3.52
CA ALA A 15 -7.23 2.30 -4.49
C ALA A 15 -8.50 3.10 -4.86
N PRO A 16 -9.03 2.93 -6.09
CA PRO A 16 -10.30 3.51 -6.48
C PRO A 16 -11.42 3.15 -5.47
N GLN A 17 -12.15 4.16 -5.02
CA GLN A 17 -13.21 4.01 -4.00
C GLN A 17 -12.71 3.33 -2.70
N ARG A 18 -11.41 3.39 -2.42
CA ARG A 18 -10.76 2.74 -1.26
C ARG A 18 -11.05 1.25 -1.17
N SER A 19 -11.09 0.56 -2.30
CA SER A 19 -11.52 -0.82 -2.40
C SER A 19 -10.64 -1.62 -3.36
N MET A 20 -10.28 -2.84 -2.97
CA MET A 20 -9.52 -3.79 -3.80
C MET A 20 -10.10 -5.18 -3.71
N ARG A 21 -9.93 -5.96 -4.79
CA ARG A 21 -10.18 -7.41 -4.73
C ARG A 21 -9.19 -8.07 -3.77
N MET A 22 -9.64 -9.07 -3.02
CA MET A 22 -8.76 -9.79 -2.11
C MET A 22 -7.51 -10.37 -2.79
N GLY A 23 -7.62 -10.80 -4.06
CA GLY A 23 -6.49 -11.29 -4.85
C GLY A 23 -5.46 -10.20 -5.16
N ASP A 24 -5.94 -9.02 -5.58
CA ASP A 24 -5.09 -7.88 -5.93
C ASP A 24 -4.38 -7.33 -4.67
N LEU A 25 -5.09 -7.27 -3.55
CA LEU A 25 -4.53 -6.85 -2.27
C LEU A 25 -3.47 -7.85 -1.76
N ALA A 26 -3.64 -9.15 -2.00
CA ALA A 26 -2.62 -10.17 -1.69
C ALA A 26 -1.36 -9.95 -2.53
N ALA A 27 -1.51 -9.71 -3.83
CA ALA A 27 -0.40 -9.40 -4.74
C ALA A 27 0.31 -8.11 -4.33
N PHE A 28 -0.43 -7.04 -4.06
CA PHE A 28 0.11 -5.76 -3.61
C PHE A 28 0.99 -5.87 -2.35
N THR A 29 0.53 -6.66 -1.38
CA THR A 29 1.25 -6.84 -0.10
C THR A 29 2.24 -8.00 -0.10
N ASN A 30 2.40 -8.68 -1.23
CA ASN A 30 3.20 -9.92 -1.35
C ASN A 30 2.86 -10.95 -0.26
N ALA A 31 1.58 -11.06 0.08
CA ALA A 31 1.09 -11.96 1.10
C ALA A 31 0.41 -13.20 0.49
N SER A 32 0.53 -14.35 1.15
CA SER A 32 -0.30 -15.49 0.79
C SER A 32 -1.77 -15.20 1.12
N GLN A 33 -2.69 -15.83 0.38
CA GLN A 33 -4.15 -15.69 0.58
C GLN A 33 -4.58 -15.96 2.03
N SER A 34 -3.95 -16.94 2.68
CA SER A 34 -4.24 -17.28 4.07
C SER A 34 -3.81 -16.15 5.02
N ARG A 35 -2.59 -15.63 4.86
CA ARG A 35 -2.08 -14.52 5.68
C ARG A 35 -2.90 -13.26 5.49
N LEU A 36 -3.24 -12.94 4.23
CA LEU A 36 -4.11 -11.80 3.93
C LEU A 36 -5.48 -11.97 4.59
N SER A 37 -6.13 -13.13 4.44
CA SER A 37 -7.45 -13.37 5.02
C SER A 37 -7.45 -13.21 6.54
N HIS A 38 -6.38 -13.66 7.21
CA HIS A 38 -6.20 -13.44 8.65
C HIS A 38 -6.03 -11.96 9.01
N ALA A 39 -5.18 -11.25 8.27
CA ALA A 39 -4.94 -9.82 8.51
C ALA A 39 -6.22 -8.99 8.28
N VAL A 40 -6.92 -9.22 7.16
CA VAL A 40 -8.18 -8.52 6.86
C VAL A 40 -9.24 -8.82 7.92
N ARG A 41 -9.35 -10.06 8.42
CA ARG A 41 -10.28 -10.37 9.52
C ARG A 41 -9.98 -9.55 10.78
N ARG A 42 -8.70 -9.40 11.15
CA ARG A 42 -8.30 -8.57 12.30
C ARG A 42 -8.64 -7.08 12.08
N LEU A 43 -8.48 -6.60 10.86
CA LEU A 43 -8.85 -5.22 10.51
C LEU A 43 -10.37 -5.04 10.51
N GLU A 44 -11.16 -6.07 10.14
CA GLU A 44 -12.61 -6.07 10.28
C GLU A 44 -13.06 -6.07 11.75
N GLU A 45 -12.43 -6.88 12.60
CA GLU A 45 -12.68 -6.88 14.05
C GLU A 45 -12.42 -5.50 14.69
N SER A 46 -11.50 -4.72 14.12
CA SER A 46 -11.21 -3.34 14.53
C SER A 46 -12.13 -2.29 13.87
N GLY A 47 -12.99 -2.68 12.95
CA GLY A 47 -13.85 -1.77 12.19
C GLY A 47 -13.13 -0.96 11.11
N TRP A 48 -11.86 -1.25 10.80
CA TRP A 48 -11.05 -0.47 9.87
C TRP A 48 -11.19 -0.89 8.41
N VAL A 49 -11.63 -2.12 8.17
CA VAL A 49 -11.89 -2.68 6.84
C VAL A 49 -13.22 -3.41 6.90
N ARG A 50 -13.94 -3.48 5.80
CA ARG A 50 -15.11 -4.37 5.62
C ARG A 50 -14.95 -5.20 4.36
N ARG A 51 -15.50 -6.41 4.35
CA ARG A 51 -15.62 -7.22 3.14
C ARG A 51 -16.97 -7.01 2.50
N THR A 52 -16.96 -6.82 1.19
CA THR A 52 -18.18 -6.69 0.38
C THR A 52 -18.10 -7.60 -0.82
N ARG A 53 -19.23 -7.82 -1.48
CA ARG A 53 -19.29 -8.54 -2.75
C ARG A 53 -19.24 -7.55 -3.89
N HIS A 54 -18.44 -7.84 -4.93
CA HIS A 54 -18.39 -6.99 -6.11
C HIS A 54 -19.79 -6.92 -6.77
N PRO A 55 -20.28 -5.72 -7.13
CA PRO A 55 -21.65 -5.55 -7.68
C PRO A 55 -21.90 -6.35 -8.95
N GLY A 56 -20.89 -6.49 -9.80
CA GLY A 56 -21.00 -7.19 -11.09
C GLY A 56 -20.65 -8.69 -11.04
N ASP A 57 -20.00 -9.16 -9.97
CA ASP A 57 -19.68 -10.61 -9.80
C ASP A 57 -19.63 -10.97 -8.31
N ARG A 58 -20.68 -11.60 -7.83
CA ARG A 58 -20.82 -12.01 -6.42
C ARG A 58 -19.79 -13.03 -5.95
N ARG A 59 -19.03 -13.66 -6.84
CA ARG A 59 -17.93 -14.58 -6.49
C ARG A 59 -16.69 -13.79 -6.05
N VAL A 60 -16.56 -12.54 -6.47
CA VAL A 60 -15.45 -11.67 -6.11
C VAL A 60 -15.74 -10.98 -4.78
N VAL A 61 -14.79 -11.11 -3.85
CA VAL A 61 -14.79 -10.42 -2.56
C VAL A 61 -13.85 -9.24 -2.63
N LEU A 62 -14.35 -8.08 -2.20
CA LEU A 62 -13.58 -6.85 -2.06
C LEU A 62 -13.26 -6.61 -0.58
N ALA A 63 -12.09 -6.03 -0.32
CA ALA A 63 -11.77 -5.37 0.94
C ALA A 63 -11.93 -3.87 0.73
N GLU A 64 -12.68 -3.20 1.60
CA GLU A 64 -12.93 -1.76 1.55
C GLU A 64 -12.43 -1.12 2.85
N LEU A 65 -11.69 -0.02 2.71
CA LEU A 65 -11.25 0.79 3.84
C LEU A 65 -12.43 1.63 4.35
N THR A 66 -12.68 1.55 5.64
CA THR A 66 -13.70 2.41 6.30
C THR A 66 -13.11 3.79 6.62
N ASP A 67 -13.97 4.75 6.98
CA ASP A 67 -13.50 6.05 7.45
C ASP A 67 -12.70 5.93 8.75
N ASP A 68 -13.08 5.04 9.66
CA ASP A 68 -12.32 4.75 10.88
C ASP A 68 -10.95 4.15 10.54
N GLY A 69 -10.88 3.26 9.54
CA GLY A 69 -9.63 2.70 9.05
C GLY A 69 -8.73 3.77 8.42
N TYR A 70 -9.30 4.71 7.68
CA TYR A 70 -8.55 5.83 7.12
C TYR A 70 -8.00 6.75 8.23
N GLN A 71 -8.79 7.05 9.26
CA GLN A 71 -8.32 7.83 10.41
C GLN A 71 -7.21 7.09 11.18
N ALA A 72 -7.33 5.78 11.38
CA ALA A 72 -6.29 4.97 12.01
C ALA A 72 -4.98 4.96 11.18
N LEU A 73 -5.08 4.89 9.86
CA LEU A 73 -3.94 5.00 8.94
C LEU A 73 -3.28 6.39 9.06
N ALA A 74 -4.07 7.46 8.98
CA ALA A 74 -3.59 8.84 9.07
C ALA A 74 -2.88 9.11 10.40
N ALA A 75 -3.41 8.59 11.51
CA ALA A 75 -2.79 8.71 12.83
C ALA A 75 -1.46 7.92 12.94
N ALA A 76 -1.31 6.81 12.20
CA ALA A 76 -0.09 6.00 12.20
C ALA A 76 0.99 6.53 11.24
N ALA A 77 0.62 7.31 10.22
CA ALA A 77 1.51 7.77 9.16
C ALA A 77 2.74 8.55 9.67
N PRO A 78 2.63 9.51 10.61
CA PRO A 78 3.80 10.24 11.09
C PRO A 78 4.87 9.32 11.70
N GLY A 79 4.47 8.35 12.50
CA GLY A 79 5.39 7.39 13.12
C GLY A 79 6.06 6.47 12.08
N HIS A 80 5.32 6.07 11.04
CA HIS A 80 5.88 5.28 9.95
C HIS A 80 6.90 6.10 9.13
N VAL A 81 6.57 7.34 8.78
CA VAL A 81 7.47 8.24 8.04
C VAL A 81 8.75 8.51 8.85
N SER A 82 8.64 8.81 10.15
CA SER A 82 9.81 9.00 11.02
C SER A 82 10.71 7.77 11.02
N ALA A 83 10.14 6.58 11.19
CA ALA A 83 10.93 5.35 11.22
C ALA A 83 11.66 5.09 9.87
N VAL A 84 11.00 5.33 8.75
CA VAL A 84 11.64 5.19 7.42
C VAL A 84 12.76 6.23 7.24
N ARG A 85 12.54 7.47 7.65
CA ARG A 85 13.56 8.52 7.60
C ARG A 85 14.79 8.13 8.41
N GLU A 86 14.62 7.79 9.68
CA GLU A 86 15.72 7.42 10.59
C GLU A 86 16.51 6.20 10.09
N LEU A 87 15.82 5.21 9.51
CA LEU A 87 16.46 3.98 9.06
C LEU A 87 17.20 4.13 7.73
N MET A 88 16.71 4.99 6.84
CA MET A 88 17.23 5.11 5.47
C MET A 88 17.69 6.53 5.15
N PHE A 89 16.77 7.50 5.12
CA PHE A 89 16.99 8.80 4.49
C PHE A 89 17.91 9.73 5.29
N ASP A 90 17.87 9.69 6.61
CA ASP A 90 18.73 10.54 7.46
C ASP A 90 20.21 10.10 7.44
N ARG A 91 20.53 9.01 6.73
CA ARG A 91 21.89 8.49 6.52
C ARG A 91 22.42 8.73 5.12
N LEU A 92 21.62 9.29 4.24
CA LEU A 92 21.94 9.52 2.83
C LEU A 92 21.98 11.03 2.57
N ASP A 93 22.98 11.46 1.79
CA ASP A 93 22.99 12.81 1.26
C ASP A 93 22.24 12.88 -0.09
N ASP A 94 22.13 14.08 -0.65
CA ASP A 94 21.39 14.30 -1.92
C ASP A 94 22.02 13.51 -3.10
N THR A 95 23.33 13.28 -3.06
CA THR A 95 24.04 12.49 -4.08
C THR A 95 23.68 11.03 -3.98
N ASP A 96 23.65 10.49 -2.75
CA ASP A 96 23.24 9.11 -2.48
C ASP A 96 21.79 8.87 -2.90
N LEU A 97 20.89 9.83 -2.60
CA LEU A 97 19.48 9.75 -2.97
C LEU A 97 19.30 9.74 -4.48
N ALA A 98 20.01 10.59 -5.21
CA ALA A 98 19.97 10.62 -6.67
C ALA A 98 20.51 9.31 -7.27
N ALA A 99 21.58 8.74 -6.73
CA ALA A 99 22.13 7.46 -7.16
C ALA A 99 21.16 6.30 -6.87
N LEU A 100 20.52 6.30 -5.70
CA LEU A 100 19.53 5.30 -5.33
C LEU A 100 18.31 5.35 -6.26
N GLN A 101 17.84 6.55 -6.61
CA GLN A 101 16.75 6.74 -7.56
C GLN A 101 17.11 6.18 -8.94
N ASP A 102 18.29 6.52 -9.50
CA ASP A 102 18.75 6.03 -10.80
C ASP A 102 18.85 4.49 -10.82
N ILE A 103 19.39 3.89 -9.76
CA ILE A 103 19.47 2.43 -9.63
C ILE A 103 18.08 1.82 -9.58
N ALA A 104 17.16 2.38 -8.79
CA ALA A 104 15.79 1.88 -8.66
C ALA A 104 15.05 1.97 -10.00
N ASP A 105 15.16 3.07 -10.73
CA ASP A 105 14.53 3.27 -12.04
C ASP A 105 15.04 2.25 -13.07
N ARG A 106 16.34 1.97 -13.09
CA ARG A 106 16.94 0.94 -13.97
C ARG A 106 16.45 -0.46 -13.64
N LEU A 107 16.36 -0.79 -12.34
CA LEU A 107 15.84 -2.10 -11.90
C LEU A 107 14.36 -2.24 -12.23
N LEU A 108 13.54 -1.24 -11.99
CA LEU A 108 12.12 -1.25 -12.31
C LEU A 108 11.86 -1.37 -13.81
N THR A 109 12.65 -0.68 -14.64
CA THR A 109 12.53 -0.78 -16.11
C THR A 109 12.84 -2.20 -16.60
N GLY A 110 13.76 -2.91 -15.94
CA GLY A 110 14.15 -4.30 -16.30
C GLY A 110 13.18 -5.37 -15.79
N VAL A 111 12.43 -5.09 -14.75
CA VAL A 111 11.58 -6.09 -14.04
C VAL A 111 10.09 -5.88 -14.29
N ASP A 112 9.67 -4.70 -14.72
CA ASP A 112 8.24 -4.39 -14.92
C ASP A 112 7.68 -5.04 -16.20
N THR A 113 7.44 -6.34 -16.13
CA THR A 113 6.75 -7.10 -17.18
C THR A 113 5.24 -6.93 -17.14
N THR A 114 4.67 -6.34 -16.09
CA THR A 114 3.22 -6.25 -15.86
C THR A 114 2.68 -4.82 -15.95
N GLY A 115 3.53 -3.80 -16.01
CA GLY A 115 3.14 -2.39 -16.00
C GLY A 115 2.66 -1.86 -14.64
N VAL A 116 2.59 -2.71 -13.62
CA VAL A 116 2.09 -2.35 -12.28
C VAL A 116 3.00 -1.32 -11.62
N ALA A 117 4.32 -1.49 -11.69
CA ALA A 117 5.27 -0.54 -11.10
C ALA A 117 5.20 0.83 -11.79
N ARG A 118 5.03 0.87 -13.12
CA ARG A 118 4.84 2.12 -13.88
C ARG A 118 3.56 2.85 -13.51
N SER A 119 2.46 2.12 -13.31
CA SER A 119 1.19 2.71 -12.90
C SER A 119 1.31 3.38 -11.54
N LEU A 120 1.94 2.72 -10.57
CA LEU A 120 2.18 3.25 -9.23
C LEU A 120 3.10 4.49 -9.22
N LEU A 121 4.05 4.58 -10.16
CA LEU A 121 4.97 5.71 -10.27
C LEU A 121 4.37 6.89 -11.06
N ALA A 122 3.55 6.64 -12.08
CA ALA A 122 2.92 7.66 -12.91
C ALA A 122 1.91 8.53 -12.13
N GLU A 123 1.27 7.97 -11.10
CA GLU A 123 0.32 8.68 -10.24
C GLU A 123 1.00 9.53 -9.14
N ARG A 124 2.33 9.42 -8.98
CA ARG A 124 3.12 10.12 -7.96
C ARG A 124 3.79 11.39 -8.45
N THR A 125 3.27 12.07 -9.45
CA THR A 125 3.71 13.44 -9.75
C THR A 125 3.23 14.35 -8.60
N VAL A 126 4.03 14.43 -7.56
CA VAL A 126 3.86 15.43 -6.49
C VAL A 126 4.02 16.78 -7.15
N PRO A 127 3.01 17.68 -7.09
CA PRO A 127 3.20 19.05 -7.57
C PRO A 127 4.33 19.70 -6.76
N PRO A 128 5.19 20.53 -7.37
CA PRO A 128 6.22 21.26 -6.64
C PRO A 128 5.59 22.15 -5.58
N ALA A 129 6.21 22.20 -4.42
CA ALA A 129 5.85 23.04 -3.28
C ALA A 129 5.84 24.53 -3.62
#